data_77d199660bd7a1d60e49d75abbfba72a
#
_entry.id   77d199660bd7a1d60e49d75abbfba72a
#
_cell.length_a   1.000
_cell.length_b   1.000
_cell.length_c   1.000
_cell.angle_alpha   90.00
_cell.angle_beta   90.00
_cell.angle_gamma   90.00
#
_symmetry.space_group_name_H-M   'P 1'
#
loop_
_entity.id
_entity.type
_entity.pdbx_description
1 polymer ?
#
loop_
_entity_poly.entity_id
_entity_poly.type
_entity_poly.pdbx_seq_one_letter_code
_entity_poly.pdbx_strand_id
1 'polypeptide(L)'
;MTPSTKTDTNLGRITQIIGPVIDVAFAPEKMPNIYNALTVEGKTESGETLRIVAEVQQLLGDNLVRAVSMSATDGLMRGMTVVDTGAALSVPVGKQTLGRIFNVLGEPVDELGPCGAESTLPIHRAAPAFVDLDTELSIFETGIKVVDLLAPYRRGGKIGLFGGAGVGKTVLIMELINNIAKAHGGVSVFAGVGERTREGNDLYQEMCESKVINQANLSDSKVALVYGQMNEPPGARMRVGLTALTMAEYFRDVNNQDVLLFVDNIFRFVQAGSEVSALLGRMPSAVGYQPTLSTEMGGLQERITSTKTGTITSIQAVYVPADDLTDPAPATTFAHLDATTCLLYTSPSPRDGLLSRMPSSA
;
A
#
# COMPACT_ATOMS: atom_id res chain seq x y z
N MET A 1 29.05 33.90 -10.17
CA MET A 1 28.81 33.68 -8.74
C MET A 1 27.36 33.26 -8.60
N THR A 2 27.12 31.96 -8.57
CA THR A 2 25.82 31.38 -8.31
C THR A 2 25.58 31.40 -6.80
N PRO A 3 24.45 31.91 -6.30
CA PRO A 3 24.18 31.84 -4.88
C PRO A 3 23.90 30.38 -4.50
N SER A 4 24.81 29.82 -3.69
CA SER A 4 24.55 28.58 -2.97
C SER A 4 23.40 28.87 -1.99
N THR A 5 22.18 28.48 -2.37
CA THR A 5 21.07 28.40 -1.40
C THR A 5 21.44 27.29 -0.40
N LYS A 6 22.02 27.68 0.73
CA LYS A 6 21.96 26.87 1.94
C LYS A 6 20.46 26.68 2.22
N THR A 7 19.91 25.52 1.93
CA THR A 7 18.63 25.10 2.48
C THR A 7 18.79 25.10 3.99
N ASP A 8 18.13 26.06 4.64
CA ASP A 8 18.13 26.21 6.09
C ASP A 8 17.39 24.98 6.64
N THR A 9 18.12 23.92 6.93
CA THR A 9 17.57 22.62 7.38
C THR A 9 16.85 22.83 8.69
N ASN A 10 15.55 22.56 8.69
CA ASN A 10 14.73 22.65 9.88
C ASN A 10 15.04 21.49 10.81
N LEU A 11 15.59 21.80 11.99
CA LEU A 11 16.08 20.80 12.94
C LEU A 11 15.17 20.77 14.17
N GLY A 12 14.72 19.56 14.54
CA GLY A 12 14.02 19.25 15.76
C GLY A 12 14.81 18.32 16.68
N ARG A 13 14.25 18.02 17.84
CA ARG A 13 14.82 17.08 18.83
C ARG A 13 13.74 16.14 19.35
N ILE A 14 14.04 14.86 19.45
CA ILE A 14 13.17 13.85 20.04
C ILE A 14 12.98 14.15 21.53
N THR A 15 11.72 14.31 21.95
CA THR A 15 11.35 14.53 23.35
C THR A 15 10.82 13.27 24.00
N GLN A 16 10.07 12.46 23.25
CA GLN A 16 9.44 11.23 23.72
C GLN A 16 9.41 10.16 22.63
N ILE A 17 9.48 8.89 23.03
CA ILE A 17 9.37 7.72 22.15
C ILE A 17 8.35 6.78 22.77
N ILE A 18 7.31 6.41 22.01
CA ILE A 18 6.22 5.51 22.46
C ILE A 18 6.06 4.42 21.39
N GLY A 19 6.87 3.35 21.45
CA GLY A 19 6.91 2.36 20.40
C GLY A 19 7.24 3.00 19.04
N PRO A 20 6.41 2.81 18.00
CA PRO A 20 6.63 3.40 16.68
C PRO A 20 6.27 4.89 16.58
N VAL A 21 5.81 5.52 17.67
CA VAL A 21 5.45 6.94 17.70
C VAL A 21 6.54 7.74 18.40
N ILE A 22 6.92 8.85 17.82
CA ILE A 22 7.91 9.78 18.38
C ILE A 22 7.31 11.19 18.48
N ASP A 23 7.59 11.88 19.61
CA ASP A 23 7.29 13.29 19.77
C ASP A 23 8.57 14.09 19.58
N VAL A 24 8.51 15.12 18.74
CA VAL A 24 9.66 15.94 18.33
C VAL A 24 9.36 17.40 18.57
N ALA A 25 10.27 18.11 19.23
CA ALA A 25 10.20 19.55 19.44
C ALA A 25 10.92 20.27 18.31
N PHE A 26 10.27 21.31 17.76
CA PHE A 26 10.82 22.22 16.75
C PHE A 26 10.83 23.67 17.28
N ALA A 27 11.50 24.54 16.56
CA ALA A 27 11.40 25.98 16.85
C ALA A 27 9.98 26.50 16.54
N PRO A 28 9.44 27.47 17.29
CA PRO A 28 8.06 27.96 17.15
C PRO A 28 7.68 28.39 15.74
N GLU A 29 8.61 28.99 15.02
CA GLU A 29 8.38 29.53 13.67
C GLU A 29 8.71 28.51 12.55
N LYS A 30 9.16 27.32 12.92
CA LYS A 30 9.62 26.27 11.98
C LYS A 30 8.92 24.92 12.21
N MET A 31 7.63 24.97 12.48
CA MET A 31 6.85 23.75 12.67
C MET A 31 6.64 23.04 11.34
N PRO A 32 6.91 21.71 11.25
CA PRO A 32 6.64 20.94 10.05
C PRO A 32 5.15 20.81 9.78
N ASN A 33 4.80 20.68 8.51
CA ASN A 33 3.42 20.40 8.12
C ASN A 33 3.04 18.94 8.43
N ILE A 34 1.74 18.69 8.58
CA ILE A 34 1.22 17.32 8.64
C ILE A 34 1.60 16.59 7.35
N TYR A 35 1.99 15.33 7.49
CA TYR A 35 2.54 14.44 6.46
C TYR A 35 3.97 14.74 6.00
N ASN A 36 4.64 15.75 6.52
CA ASN A 36 6.07 15.89 6.25
C ASN A 36 6.84 14.67 6.73
N ALA A 37 7.82 14.28 5.94
CA ALA A 37 8.78 13.24 6.32
C ALA A 37 9.87 13.83 7.21
N LEU A 38 10.08 13.22 8.35
CA LEU A 38 11.15 13.53 9.30
C LEU A 38 12.22 12.45 9.21
N THR A 39 13.48 12.83 9.12
CA THR A 39 14.60 11.89 9.10
C THR A 39 15.41 12.02 10.40
N VAL A 40 15.62 10.90 11.05
CA VAL A 40 16.52 10.80 12.21
C VAL A 40 17.75 10.03 11.76
N GLU A 41 18.90 10.68 11.83
CA GLU A 41 20.19 10.06 11.55
C GLU A 41 21.04 10.06 12.83
N GLY A 42 21.62 8.92 13.14
CA GLY A 42 22.41 8.76 14.35
C GLY A 42 23.29 7.53 14.31
N LYS A 43 23.92 7.24 15.40
CA LYS A 43 24.63 5.98 15.62
C LYS A 43 24.04 5.31 16.84
N THR A 44 23.85 4.01 16.74
CA THR A 44 23.48 3.17 17.90
C THR A 44 24.66 3.10 18.88
N GLU A 45 24.40 2.63 20.08
CA GLU A 45 25.49 2.35 21.06
C GLU A 45 26.52 1.34 20.52
N SER A 46 26.10 0.45 19.62
CA SER A 46 26.98 -0.49 18.91
C SER A 46 27.81 0.14 17.78
N GLY A 47 27.58 1.43 17.46
CA GLY A 47 28.28 2.15 16.39
C GLY A 47 27.69 1.98 14.99
N GLU A 48 26.59 1.26 14.83
CA GLU A 48 25.89 1.11 13.57
C GLU A 48 25.17 2.41 13.18
N THR A 49 25.14 2.72 11.90
CA THR A 49 24.43 3.90 11.40
C THR A 49 22.92 3.65 11.46
N LEU A 50 22.23 4.49 12.22
CA LEU A 50 20.78 4.49 12.33
C LEU A 50 20.21 5.56 11.39
N ARG A 51 19.30 5.15 10.51
CA ARG A 51 18.49 6.07 9.68
C ARG A 51 17.03 5.65 9.75
N ILE A 52 16.24 6.49 10.39
CA ILE A 52 14.81 6.26 10.57
C ILE A 52 14.03 7.39 9.91
N VAL A 53 13.01 7.04 9.16
CA VAL A 53 12.07 8.00 8.57
C VAL A 53 10.74 7.90 9.31
N ALA A 54 10.19 9.05 9.72
CA ALA A 54 8.90 9.14 10.37
C ALA A 54 8.03 10.18 9.66
N GLU A 55 6.72 10.01 9.71
CA GLU A 55 5.76 10.91 9.10
C GLU A 55 5.00 11.68 10.19
N VAL A 56 4.92 13.00 10.05
CA VAL A 56 4.17 13.87 10.98
C VAL A 56 2.67 13.56 10.85
N GLN A 57 2.05 13.19 11.97
CA GLN A 57 0.61 12.87 12.03
C GLN A 57 -0.21 13.88 12.79
N GLN A 58 0.39 14.59 13.74
CA GLN A 58 -0.33 15.47 14.64
C GLN A 58 0.56 16.59 15.17
N LEU A 59 -0.01 17.78 15.28
CA LEU A 59 0.57 18.91 16.00
C LEU A 59 -0.03 18.93 17.41
N LEU A 60 0.81 18.85 18.44
CA LEU A 60 0.37 18.71 19.83
C LEU A 60 0.23 20.05 20.57
N GLY A 61 0.68 21.15 19.98
CA GLY A 61 0.91 22.41 20.69
C GLY A 61 2.31 22.46 21.32
N ASP A 62 2.64 23.55 21.98
CA ASP A 62 3.93 23.79 22.66
C ASP A 62 5.16 23.43 21.80
N ASN A 63 5.07 23.68 20.50
CA ASN A 63 6.10 23.38 19.50
C ASN A 63 6.46 21.88 19.37
N LEU A 64 5.53 21.00 19.74
CA LEU A 64 5.66 19.56 19.62
C LEU A 64 4.87 19.03 18.44
N VAL A 65 5.46 18.11 17.70
CA VAL A 65 4.80 17.31 16.69
C VAL A 65 4.87 15.85 17.06
N ARG A 66 3.84 15.11 16.72
CA ARG A 66 3.80 13.67 16.85
C ARG A 66 3.94 13.03 15.49
N ALA A 67 4.92 12.15 15.35
CA ALA A 67 5.22 11.46 14.11
C ALA A 67 5.22 9.94 14.31
N VAL A 68 4.90 9.22 13.24
CA VAL A 68 4.87 7.76 13.20
C VAL A 68 6.02 7.26 12.36
N SER A 69 6.84 6.38 12.93
CA SER A 69 7.99 5.79 12.25
C SER A 69 7.55 4.78 11.18
N MET A 70 8.28 4.79 10.06
CA MET A 70 8.15 3.82 8.96
C MET A 70 9.03 2.59 9.14
N SER A 71 9.94 2.61 10.12
CA SER A 71 10.82 1.50 10.47
C SER A 71 10.86 1.30 11.99
N ALA A 72 11.50 0.22 12.45
CA ALA A 72 11.67 -0.03 13.87
C ALA A 72 12.38 1.16 14.55
N THR A 73 11.97 1.47 15.78
CA THR A 73 12.49 2.61 16.56
C THR A 73 13.62 2.21 17.51
N ASP A 74 14.10 0.97 17.40
CA ASP A 74 15.19 0.46 18.22
C ASP A 74 16.45 1.31 18.01
N GLY A 75 17.09 1.68 19.11
CA GLY A 75 18.27 2.53 19.11
C GLY A 75 17.99 4.04 19.07
N LEU A 76 16.74 4.48 18.94
CA LEU A 76 16.39 5.88 19.13
C LEU A 76 16.54 6.29 20.60
N MET A 77 17.06 7.51 20.81
CA MET A 77 17.21 8.11 22.13
C MET A 77 16.59 9.51 22.18
N ARG A 78 16.12 9.90 23.35
CA ARG A 78 15.68 11.28 23.61
C ARG A 78 16.84 12.25 23.38
N GLY A 79 16.55 13.39 22.77
CA GLY A 79 17.54 14.41 22.45
C GLY A 79 18.22 14.23 21.09
N MET A 80 18.03 13.09 20.40
CA MET A 80 18.55 12.95 19.03
C MET A 80 17.98 14.03 18.11
N THR A 81 18.79 14.45 17.15
CA THR A 81 18.42 15.46 16.16
C THR A 81 17.53 14.83 15.08
N VAL A 82 16.50 15.55 14.72
CA VAL A 82 15.55 15.19 13.68
C VAL A 82 15.57 16.27 12.61
N VAL A 83 15.61 15.86 11.36
CA VAL A 83 15.59 16.76 10.20
C VAL A 83 14.21 16.72 9.56
N ASP A 84 13.55 17.87 9.45
CA ASP A 84 12.35 18.00 8.61
C ASP A 84 12.79 18.12 7.15
N THR A 85 12.32 17.24 6.30
CA THR A 85 12.61 17.27 4.85
C THR A 85 11.86 18.38 4.12
N GLY A 86 10.85 18.99 4.76
CA GLY A 86 9.98 20.01 4.16
C GLY A 86 8.98 19.47 3.13
N ALA A 87 8.92 18.15 2.94
CA ALA A 87 8.05 17.49 1.98
C ALA A 87 7.47 16.18 2.55
N ALA A 88 6.38 15.73 1.95
CA ALA A 88 5.81 14.42 2.24
C ALA A 88 6.72 13.29 1.71
N LEU A 89 6.51 12.07 2.23
CA LEU A 89 7.16 10.87 1.71
C LEU A 89 6.97 10.79 0.20
N SER A 90 8.07 10.67 -0.53
CA SER A 90 8.08 10.58 -1.99
C SER A 90 8.77 9.28 -2.42
N VAL A 91 8.21 8.63 -3.42
CA VAL A 91 8.63 7.31 -3.87
C VAL A 91 9.00 7.35 -5.36
N PRO A 92 9.95 6.51 -5.80
CA PRO A 92 10.35 6.45 -7.20
C PRO A 92 9.19 5.94 -8.05
N VAL A 93 9.09 6.50 -9.24
CA VAL A 93 8.07 6.13 -10.23
C VAL A 93 8.69 6.02 -11.61
N GLY A 94 8.04 5.29 -12.51
CA GLY A 94 8.48 5.12 -13.88
C GLY A 94 8.79 3.67 -14.27
N LYS A 95 9.21 3.47 -15.50
CA LYS A 95 9.47 2.12 -16.03
C LYS A 95 10.58 1.38 -15.30
N GLN A 96 11.48 2.10 -14.64
CA GLN A 96 12.60 1.55 -13.88
C GLN A 96 12.12 0.82 -12.60
N THR A 97 10.87 1.02 -12.19
CA THR A 97 10.29 0.30 -11.05
C THR A 97 9.79 -1.10 -11.41
N LEU A 98 9.63 -1.40 -12.71
CA LEU A 98 9.11 -2.69 -13.15
C LEU A 98 10.14 -3.81 -12.91
N GLY A 99 9.65 -4.95 -12.46
CA GLY A 99 10.45 -6.12 -12.10
C GLY A 99 11.14 -6.01 -10.75
N ARG A 100 10.96 -4.90 -10.02
CA ARG A 100 11.65 -4.62 -8.76
C ARG A 100 10.72 -4.76 -7.56
N ILE A 101 11.31 -4.96 -6.39
CA ILE A 101 10.63 -5.05 -5.09
C ILE A 101 11.03 -3.83 -4.25
N PHE A 102 10.03 -3.11 -3.73
CA PHE A 102 10.21 -1.91 -2.93
C PHE A 102 9.62 -2.05 -1.53
N ASN A 103 10.20 -1.32 -0.58
CA ASN A 103 9.60 -1.08 0.72
C ASN A 103 8.65 0.14 0.68
N VAL A 104 8.09 0.52 1.83
CA VAL A 104 7.18 1.68 1.97
C VAL A 104 7.82 3.01 1.56
N LEU A 105 9.14 3.15 1.72
CA LEU A 105 9.91 4.34 1.37
C LEU A 105 10.27 4.40 -0.13
N GLY A 106 9.92 3.35 -0.90
CA GLY A 106 10.34 3.22 -2.29
C GLY A 106 11.80 2.82 -2.46
N GLU A 107 12.43 2.30 -1.42
CA GLU A 107 13.77 1.75 -1.50
C GLU A 107 13.70 0.30 -2.00
N PRO A 108 14.54 -0.08 -2.98
CA PRO A 108 14.56 -1.46 -3.46
C PRO A 108 15.10 -2.41 -2.38
N VAL A 109 14.41 -3.54 -2.20
CA VAL A 109 14.78 -4.59 -1.21
C VAL A 109 15.17 -5.91 -1.87
N ASP A 110 15.34 -5.92 -3.17
CA ASP A 110 15.66 -7.08 -4.01
C ASP A 110 17.16 -7.31 -4.22
N GLU A 111 18.01 -6.56 -3.52
CA GLU A 111 19.48 -6.61 -3.60
C GLU A 111 20.08 -6.34 -5.01
N LEU A 112 19.27 -5.84 -5.95
CA LEU A 112 19.71 -5.52 -7.30
C LEU A 112 20.25 -4.07 -7.43
N GLY A 113 20.48 -3.40 -6.30
CA GLY A 113 20.98 -2.03 -6.24
C GLY A 113 19.91 -0.96 -6.53
N PRO A 114 20.30 0.32 -6.65
CA PRO A 114 19.37 1.43 -6.87
C PRO A 114 18.55 1.24 -8.15
N CYS A 115 17.27 1.60 -8.13
CA CYS A 115 16.41 1.41 -9.29
C CYS A 115 16.64 2.44 -10.43
N GLY A 116 17.42 3.50 -10.16
CA GLY A 116 17.74 4.52 -11.16
C GLY A 116 16.54 5.31 -11.68
N ALA A 117 15.48 5.44 -10.88
CA ALA A 117 14.30 6.20 -11.28
C ALA A 117 14.64 7.70 -11.47
N GLU A 118 14.14 8.28 -12.56
CA GLU A 118 14.38 9.69 -12.90
C GLU A 118 13.47 10.65 -12.16
N SER A 119 12.34 10.18 -11.66
CA SER A 119 11.32 10.98 -10.99
C SER A 119 10.80 10.32 -9.72
N THR A 120 10.38 11.15 -8.78
CA THR A 120 9.73 10.73 -7.54
C THR A 120 8.40 11.47 -7.40
N LEU A 121 7.40 10.83 -6.82
CA LEU A 121 6.11 11.44 -6.52
C LEU A 121 5.75 11.26 -5.04
N PRO A 122 5.09 12.26 -4.44
CA PRO A 122 4.62 12.13 -3.06
C PRO A 122 3.49 11.10 -2.96
N ILE A 123 3.46 10.32 -1.87
CA ILE A 123 2.42 9.32 -1.64
C ILE A 123 1.07 9.94 -1.26
N HIS A 124 1.08 11.14 -0.68
CA HIS A 124 -0.13 11.90 -0.36
C HIS A 124 -0.50 12.79 -1.55
N ARG A 125 -1.50 12.34 -2.29
CA ARG A 125 -2.04 13.03 -3.46
C ARG A 125 -3.55 13.11 -3.36
N ALA A 126 -4.12 14.16 -3.93
CA ALA A 126 -5.56 14.28 -4.06
C ALA A 126 -6.09 13.25 -5.08
N ALA A 127 -7.34 12.83 -4.92
CA ALA A 127 -8.04 12.08 -5.94
C ALA A 127 -8.17 12.91 -7.23
N PRO A 128 -8.29 12.27 -8.42
CA PRO A 128 -8.51 12.96 -9.67
C PRO A 128 -9.72 13.90 -9.61
N ALA A 129 -9.64 15.05 -10.29
CA ALA A 129 -10.75 15.98 -10.33
C ALA A 129 -11.94 15.38 -11.09
N PHE A 130 -13.16 15.75 -10.70
CA PHE A 130 -14.40 15.21 -11.30
C PHE A 130 -14.42 15.37 -12.84
N VAL A 131 -13.86 16.46 -13.35
CA VAL A 131 -13.79 16.74 -14.81
C VAL A 131 -12.86 15.81 -15.58
N ASP A 132 -11.94 15.15 -14.89
CA ASP A 132 -10.95 14.24 -15.48
C ASP A 132 -11.41 12.78 -15.46
N LEU A 133 -12.52 12.49 -14.78
CA LEU A 133 -13.06 11.15 -14.67
C LEU A 133 -13.64 10.68 -16.01
N ASP A 134 -13.42 9.40 -16.30
CA ASP A 134 -14.08 8.68 -17.38
C ASP A 134 -15.22 7.85 -16.79
N THR A 135 -16.43 8.08 -17.31
CA THR A 135 -17.65 7.41 -16.86
C THR A 135 -18.10 6.29 -17.80
N GLU A 136 -17.36 6.02 -18.87
CA GLU A 136 -17.70 4.96 -19.81
C GLU A 136 -17.61 3.58 -19.14
N LEU A 137 -18.68 2.79 -19.33
CA LEU A 137 -18.74 1.45 -18.78
C LEU A 137 -18.20 0.45 -19.79
N SER A 138 -17.09 -0.18 -19.46
CA SER A 138 -16.51 -1.27 -20.24
C SER A 138 -16.19 -2.47 -19.35
N ILE A 139 -16.29 -3.65 -19.93
CA ILE A 139 -15.97 -4.90 -19.24
C ILE A 139 -14.44 -5.08 -19.29
N PHE A 140 -13.91 -5.55 -18.18
CA PHE A 140 -12.54 -5.95 -18.05
C PHE A 140 -12.45 -7.48 -18.22
N GLU A 141 -11.95 -7.91 -19.37
CA GLU A 141 -11.77 -9.33 -19.69
C GLU A 141 -10.59 -9.89 -18.92
N THR A 142 -10.86 -10.80 -17.99
CA THR A 142 -9.84 -11.40 -17.10
C THR A 142 -9.18 -12.65 -17.73
N GLY A 143 -9.80 -13.25 -18.73
CA GLY A 143 -9.41 -14.54 -19.29
C GLY A 143 -9.76 -15.74 -18.40
N ILE A 144 -10.39 -15.50 -17.26
CA ILE A 144 -10.86 -16.54 -16.34
C ILE A 144 -12.34 -16.76 -16.58
N LYS A 145 -12.69 -17.87 -17.22
CA LYS A 145 -14.05 -18.16 -17.70
C LYS A 145 -15.15 -17.99 -16.64
N VAL A 146 -14.89 -18.45 -15.42
CA VAL A 146 -15.86 -18.35 -14.34
C VAL A 146 -16.12 -16.91 -13.91
N VAL A 147 -15.09 -16.07 -13.92
CA VAL A 147 -15.21 -14.65 -13.60
C VAL A 147 -15.92 -13.92 -14.73
N ASP A 148 -15.44 -14.09 -15.96
CA ASP A 148 -15.97 -13.35 -17.13
C ASP A 148 -17.43 -13.68 -17.44
N LEU A 149 -17.87 -14.91 -17.13
CA LEU A 149 -19.25 -15.34 -17.39
C LEU A 149 -20.21 -15.09 -16.22
N LEU A 150 -19.76 -15.26 -14.98
CA LEU A 150 -20.66 -15.22 -13.81
C LEU A 150 -20.55 -13.92 -13.00
N ALA A 151 -19.41 -13.28 -12.99
CA ALA A 151 -19.16 -12.07 -12.23
C ALA A 151 -18.20 -11.14 -13.00
N PRO A 152 -18.58 -10.64 -14.20
CA PRO A 152 -17.67 -9.84 -15.02
C PRO A 152 -17.24 -8.57 -14.29
N TYR A 153 -15.97 -8.24 -14.38
CA TYR A 153 -15.39 -7.07 -13.75
C TYR A 153 -15.53 -5.84 -14.65
N ARG A 154 -15.71 -4.69 -14.01
CA ARG A 154 -15.69 -3.40 -14.68
C ARG A 154 -14.24 -2.93 -14.83
N ARG A 155 -13.86 -2.44 -16.02
CA ARG A 155 -12.61 -1.74 -16.26
C ARG A 155 -12.60 -0.44 -15.44
N GLY A 156 -11.51 -0.18 -14.72
CA GLY A 156 -11.43 0.94 -13.78
C GLY A 156 -12.26 0.75 -12.51
N GLY A 157 -12.81 -0.46 -12.29
CA GLY A 157 -13.56 -0.80 -11.09
C GLY A 157 -12.69 -1.26 -9.93
N LYS A 158 -13.28 -1.25 -8.76
CA LYS A 158 -12.71 -1.74 -7.50
C LYS A 158 -13.37 -3.07 -7.15
N ILE A 159 -12.60 -4.15 -7.21
CA ILE A 159 -13.09 -5.52 -7.01
C ILE A 159 -12.54 -6.06 -5.69
N GLY A 160 -13.42 -6.54 -4.82
CA GLY A 160 -13.04 -7.24 -3.59
C GLY A 160 -13.08 -8.75 -3.75
N LEU A 161 -11.98 -9.41 -3.44
CA LEU A 161 -11.90 -10.86 -3.32
C LEU A 161 -11.92 -11.23 -1.85
N PHE A 162 -12.93 -11.93 -1.38
CA PHE A 162 -12.99 -12.39 -0.02
C PHE A 162 -13.26 -13.88 0.08
N GLY A 163 -12.94 -14.47 1.21
CA GLY A 163 -13.04 -15.90 1.47
C GLY A 163 -12.04 -16.35 2.53
N GLY A 164 -12.22 -17.56 3.00
CA GLY A 164 -11.36 -18.17 4.00
C GLY A 164 -9.90 -18.31 3.57
N ALA A 165 -9.07 -18.83 4.46
CA ALA A 165 -7.69 -19.16 4.13
C ALA A 165 -7.64 -20.37 3.16
N GLY A 166 -6.70 -20.32 2.21
CA GLY A 166 -6.46 -21.46 1.30
C GLY A 166 -7.49 -21.66 0.18
N VAL A 167 -8.37 -20.69 -0.07
CA VAL A 167 -9.38 -20.77 -1.16
C VAL A 167 -8.83 -20.39 -2.55
N GLY A 168 -7.54 -20.17 -2.68
CA GLY A 168 -6.90 -19.90 -3.97
C GLY A 168 -6.87 -18.42 -4.35
N LYS A 169 -6.97 -17.47 -3.41
CA LYS A 169 -6.85 -16.03 -3.70
C LYS A 169 -5.55 -15.70 -4.44
N THR A 170 -4.43 -16.19 -3.95
CA THR A 170 -3.10 -15.95 -4.56
C THR A 170 -3.02 -16.51 -5.97
N VAL A 171 -3.53 -17.72 -6.20
CA VAL A 171 -3.55 -18.35 -7.53
C VAL A 171 -4.37 -17.52 -8.51
N LEU A 172 -5.54 -17.02 -8.08
CA LEU A 172 -6.37 -16.15 -8.91
C LEU A 172 -5.65 -14.82 -9.24
N ILE A 173 -5.00 -14.21 -8.27
CA ILE A 173 -4.20 -12.99 -8.45
C ILE A 173 -3.08 -13.23 -9.48
N MET A 174 -2.34 -14.34 -9.35
CA MET A 174 -1.28 -14.70 -10.27
C MET A 174 -1.79 -14.88 -11.71
N GLU A 175 -2.90 -15.57 -11.87
CA GLU A 175 -3.50 -15.79 -13.20
C GLU A 175 -3.96 -14.47 -13.82
N LEU A 176 -4.55 -13.59 -13.03
CA LEU A 176 -4.95 -12.25 -13.49
C LEU A 176 -3.74 -11.42 -13.93
N ILE A 177 -2.66 -11.38 -13.16
CA ILE A 177 -1.42 -10.67 -13.54
C ILE A 177 -0.87 -11.22 -14.85
N ASN A 178 -0.78 -12.54 -14.97
CA ASN A 178 -0.26 -13.22 -16.14
C ASN A 178 -1.10 -12.94 -17.41
N ASN A 179 -2.42 -13.01 -17.28
CA ASN A 179 -3.33 -12.78 -18.39
C ASN A 179 -3.29 -11.34 -18.88
N ILE A 180 -3.23 -10.37 -17.96
CA ILE A 180 -3.17 -8.94 -18.31
C ILE A 180 -1.83 -8.60 -18.94
N ALA A 181 -0.73 -9.12 -18.42
CA ALA A 181 0.58 -8.92 -19.02
C ALA A 181 0.64 -9.42 -20.47
N LYS A 182 -0.05 -10.53 -20.77
CA LYS A 182 -0.08 -11.15 -22.11
C LYS A 182 -1.10 -10.52 -23.06
N ALA A 183 -2.33 -10.31 -22.58
CA ALA A 183 -3.44 -9.93 -23.45
C ALA A 183 -3.52 -8.41 -23.70
N HIS A 184 -3.25 -7.60 -22.69
CA HIS A 184 -3.48 -6.15 -22.76
C HIS A 184 -2.19 -5.32 -22.78
N GLY A 185 -1.00 -5.93 -22.65
CA GLY A 185 0.26 -5.21 -22.56
C GLY A 185 0.30 -4.20 -21.40
N GLY A 186 -0.66 -4.27 -20.48
CA GLY A 186 -0.79 -3.40 -19.33
C GLY A 186 0.29 -3.65 -18.28
N VAL A 187 0.38 -2.73 -17.34
CA VAL A 187 1.29 -2.80 -16.20
C VAL A 187 0.49 -3.18 -14.96
N SER A 188 1.08 -3.99 -14.11
CA SER A 188 0.50 -4.34 -12.82
C SER A 188 1.36 -3.77 -11.68
N VAL A 189 0.71 -3.38 -10.60
CA VAL A 189 1.38 -3.02 -9.35
C VAL A 189 0.78 -3.86 -8.24
N PHE A 190 1.62 -4.52 -7.48
CA PHE A 190 1.21 -5.36 -6.35
C PHE A 190 1.60 -4.71 -5.03
N ALA A 191 0.63 -4.51 -4.17
CA ALA A 191 0.80 -4.00 -2.81
C ALA A 191 0.60 -5.14 -1.80
N GLY A 192 1.68 -5.65 -1.24
CA GLY A 192 1.65 -6.60 -0.13
C GLY A 192 1.53 -5.85 1.20
N VAL A 193 0.32 -5.81 1.76
CA VAL A 193 0.00 -5.05 2.98
C VAL A 193 -0.14 -6.00 4.16
N GLY A 194 0.86 -6.06 5.02
CA GLY A 194 0.82 -6.86 6.24
C GLY A 194 0.71 -8.38 6.00
N GLU A 195 1.21 -8.87 4.88
CA GLU A 195 1.22 -10.30 4.56
C GLU A 195 2.52 -10.97 5.06
N ARG A 196 2.53 -12.29 5.01
CA ARG A 196 3.69 -13.07 5.45
C ARG A 196 4.83 -12.93 4.46
N THR A 197 6.05 -12.72 4.94
CA THR A 197 7.25 -12.61 4.11
C THR A 197 7.45 -13.84 3.21
N ARG A 198 7.14 -15.04 3.70
CA ARG A 198 7.22 -16.27 2.91
C ARG A 198 6.26 -16.24 1.71
N GLU A 199 5.00 -15.85 1.92
CA GLU A 199 4.00 -15.78 0.85
C GLU A 199 4.37 -14.73 -0.21
N GLY A 200 4.94 -13.59 0.23
CA GLY A 200 5.46 -12.57 -0.68
C GLY A 200 6.65 -13.07 -1.50
N ASN A 201 7.55 -13.86 -0.91
CA ASN A 201 8.66 -14.46 -1.64
C ASN A 201 8.19 -15.56 -2.62
N ASP A 202 7.28 -16.44 -2.18
CA ASP A 202 6.70 -17.46 -3.03
C ASP A 202 6.03 -16.82 -4.27
N LEU A 203 5.26 -15.74 -4.07
CA LEU A 203 4.64 -14.97 -5.16
C LEU A 203 5.69 -14.40 -6.13
N TYR A 204 6.77 -13.83 -5.63
CA TYR A 204 7.86 -13.32 -6.47
C TYR A 204 8.51 -14.43 -7.31
N GLN A 205 8.77 -15.59 -6.72
CA GLN A 205 9.34 -16.75 -7.42
C GLN A 205 8.40 -17.25 -8.54
N GLU A 206 7.12 -17.38 -8.25
CA GLU A 206 6.11 -17.77 -9.23
C GLU A 206 6.00 -16.74 -10.38
N MET A 207 6.13 -15.44 -10.11
CA MET A 207 6.17 -14.40 -11.15
C MET A 207 7.43 -14.50 -12.04
N CYS A 208 8.55 -14.91 -11.47
CA CYS A 208 9.76 -15.15 -12.23
C CYS A 208 9.63 -16.42 -13.10
N GLU A 209 9.09 -17.51 -12.57
CA GLU A 209 8.85 -18.75 -13.31
C GLU A 209 7.86 -18.58 -14.45
N SER A 210 6.78 -17.80 -14.22
CA SER A 210 5.78 -17.47 -15.25
C SER A 210 6.26 -16.43 -16.27
N LYS A 211 7.48 -15.90 -16.11
CA LYS A 211 8.10 -14.85 -16.97
C LYS A 211 7.33 -13.52 -16.98
N VAL A 212 6.52 -13.25 -15.98
CA VAL A 212 5.94 -11.92 -15.75
C VAL A 212 7.02 -10.95 -15.29
N ILE A 213 7.97 -11.45 -14.49
CA ILE A 213 9.23 -10.79 -14.16
C ILE A 213 10.35 -11.44 -14.97
N ASN A 214 11.01 -10.66 -15.80
CA ASN A 214 12.15 -11.13 -16.58
C ASN A 214 13.44 -10.75 -15.84
N GLN A 215 14.03 -11.73 -15.14
CA GLN A 215 15.27 -11.52 -14.39
C GLN A 215 16.49 -11.18 -15.28
N ALA A 216 16.49 -11.62 -16.53
CA ALA A 216 17.57 -11.33 -17.47
C ALA A 216 17.50 -9.88 -18.01
N ASN A 217 16.30 -9.34 -18.17
CA ASN A 217 16.05 -7.98 -18.59
C ASN A 217 14.84 -7.40 -17.85
N LEU A 218 15.08 -6.71 -16.73
CA LEU A 218 14.03 -6.16 -15.88
C LEU A 218 13.12 -5.15 -16.63
N SER A 219 13.63 -4.48 -17.66
CA SER A 219 12.83 -3.52 -18.44
C SER A 219 11.65 -4.15 -19.20
N ASP A 220 11.70 -5.46 -19.46
CA ASP A 220 10.62 -6.21 -20.10
C ASP A 220 9.56 -6.69 -19.12
N SER A 221 9.82 -6.55 -17.82
CA SER A 221 8.89 -6.92 -16.77
C SER A 221 7.65 -6.04 -16.80
N LYS A 222 6.51 -6.59 -16.35
CA LYS A 222 5.21 -5.92 -16.40
C LYS A 222 4.60 -5.67 -15.01
N VAL A 223 5.33 -5.96 -13.96
CA VAL A 223 4.84 -5.81 -12.59
C VAL A 223 5.87 -5.10 -11.71
N ALA A 224 5.40 -4.21 -10.84
CA ALA A 224 6.17 -3.66 -9.73
C ALA A 224 5.59 -4.18 -8.41
N LEU A 225 6.46 -4.54 -7.47
CA LEU A 225 6.07 -5.10 -6.18
C LEU A 225 6.41 -4.12 -5.07
N VAL A 226 5.46 -3.86 -4.17
CA VAL A 226 5.67 -3.01 -2.99
C VAL A 226 5.23 -3.78 -1.77
N TYR A 227 6.14 -4.04 -0.85
CA TYR A 227 5.87 -4.83 0.33
C TYR A 227 5.98 -4.03 1.63
N GLY A 228 4.98 -4.17 2.48
CA GLY A 228 4.99 -3.79 3.89
C GLY A 228 4.53 -4.99 4.71
N GLN A 229 5.46 -5.85 5.06
CA GLN A 229 5.23 -7.18 5.61
C GLN A 229 4.70 -7.13 7.06
N MET A 230 4.25 -8.29 7.60
CA MET A 230 3.73 -8.40 8.97
C MET A 230 4.72 -7.97 10.05
N ASN A 231 6.02 -8.14 9.81
CA ASN A 231 7.08 -7.78 10.75
C ASN A 231 7.38 -6.29 10.77
N GLU A 232 6.86 -5.52 9.82
CA GLU A 232 7.08 -4.09 9.77
C GLU A 232 6.17 -3.31 10.74
N PRO A 233 6.60 -2.13 11.19
CA PRO A 233 5.80 -1.32 12.10
C PRO A 233 4.49 -0.86 11.44
N PRO A 234 3.48 -0.49 12.25
CA PRO A 234 2.17 -0.12 11.73
C PRO A 234 2.21 1.11 10.80
N GLY A 235 3.17 2.02 10.98
CA GLY A 235 3.36 3.14 10.06
C GLY A 235 3.64 2.69 8.64
N ALA A 236 4.55 1.74 8.45
CA ALA A 236 4.87 1.16 7.13
C ALA A 236 3.66 0.45 6.53
N ARG A 237 3.00 -0.44 7.30
CA ARG A 237 1.83 -1.19 6.83
C ARG A 237 0.65 -0.28 6.44
N MET A 238 0.50 0.88 7.09
CA MET A 238 -0.52 1.87 6.77
C MET A 238 -0.21 2.66 5.49
N ARG A 239 1.06 2.79 5.09
CA ARG A 239 1.47 3.64 3.95
C ARG A 239 1.84 2.86 2.69
N VAL A 240 2.18 1.58 2.81
CA VAL A 240 2.60 0.75 1.66
C VAL A 240 1.57 0.72 0.52
N GLY A 241 0.27 0.69 0.85
CA GLY A 241 -0.80 0.77 -0.15
C GLY A 241 -0.80 2.09 -0.92
N LEU A 242 -0.49 3.21 -0.25
CA LEU A 242 -0.37 4.53 -0.89
C LEU A 242 0.87 4.60 -1.79
N THR A 243 1.98 3.99 -1.38
CA THR A 243 3.20 3.87 -2.20
C THR A 243 2.91 3.13 -3.51
N ALA A 244 2.29 1.95 -3.43
CA ALA A 244 1.92 1.18 -4.60
C ALA A 244 0.93 1.93 -5.51
N LEU A 245 -0.07 2.56 -4.91
CA LEU A 245 -1.05 3.36 -5.66
C LEU A 245 -0.39 4.55 -6.38
N THR A 246 0.58 5.22 -5.76
CA THR A 246 1.33 6.32 -6.39
C THR A 246 2.13 5.84 -7.60
N MET A 247 2.74 4.66 -7.54
CA MET A 247 3.40 4.04 -8.69
C MET A 247 2.38 3.73 -9.80
N ALA A 248 1.22 3.19 -9.45
CA ALA A 248 0.14 2.90 -10.39
C ALA A 248 -0.40 4.16 -11.07
N GLU A 249 -0.61 5.24 -10.32
CA GLU A 249 -1.05 6.53 -10.84
C GLU A 249 -0.09 7.13 -11.86
N TYR A 250 1.21 6.96 -11.67
CA TYR A 250 2.18 7.43 -12.66
C TYR A 250 1.98 6.77 -14.03
N PHE A 251 1.78 5.45 -14.07
CA PHE A 251 1.53 4.75 -15.32
C PHE A 251 0.20 5.15 -15.96
N ARG A 252 -0.85 5.39 -15.16
CA ARG A 252 -2.13 5.91 -15.65
C ARG A 252 -2.01 7.33 -16.21
N ASP A 253 -1.43 8.26 -15.44
CA ASP A 253 -1.50 9.69 -15.70
C ASP A 253 -0.43 10.17 -16.70
N VAL A 254 0.78 9.57 -16.68
CA VAL A 254 1.92 9.98 -17.49
C VAL A 254 2.10 9.09 -18.70
N ASN A 255 1.96 7.78 -18.52
CA ASN A 255 2.13 6.84 -19.62
C ASN A 255 0.83 6.56 -20.39
N ASN A 256 -0.32 7.06 -19.93
CA ASN A 256 -1.65 6.82 -20.50
C ASN A 256 -1.95 5.31 -20.67
N GLN A 257 -1.63 4.52 -19.64
CA GLN A 257 -1.77 3.07 -19.67
C GLN A 257 -2.86 2.61 -18.71
N ASP A 258 -3.43 1.46 -19.02
CA ASP A 258 -4.27 0.75 -18.06
C ASP A 258 -3.38 0.01 -17.07
N VAL A 259 -3.71 0.18 -15.81
CA VAL A 259 -2.96 -0.38 -14.70
C VAL A 259 -3.85 -1.30 -13.88
N LEU A 260 -3.33 -2.45 -13.54
CA LEU A 260 -3.95 -3.34 -12.58
C LEU A 260 -3.26 -3.20 -11.22
N LEU A 261 -4.02 -2.78 -10.23
CA LEU A 261 -3.53 -2.64 -8.86
C LEU A 261 -4.05 -3.79 -8.00
N PHE A 262 -3.14 -4.58 -7.47
CA PHE A 262 -3.46 -5.61 -6.48
C PHE A 262 -3.14 -5.11 -5.08
N VAL A 263 -4.04 -5.35 -4.13
CA VAL A 263 -3.82 -5.04 -2.72
C VAL A 263 -4.11 -6.30 -1.89
N ASP A 264 -3.09 -6.87 -1.33
CA ASP A 264 -3.19 -8.04 -0.45
C ASP A 264 -2.48 -7.75 0.88
N ASN A 265 -3.18 -7.46 1.93
CA ASN A 265 -4.61 -7.51 2.22
C ASN A 265 -5.10 -6.13 2.68
N ILE A 266 -6.20 -5.63 2.13
CA ILE A 266 -6.73 -4.29 2.50
C ILE A 266 -7.14 -4.19 3.98
N PHE A 267 -7.55 -5.29 4.60
CA PHE A 267 -7.85 -5.33 6.02
C PHE A 267 -6.64 -4.95 6.89
N ARG A 268 -5.43 -5.32 6.47
CA ARG A 268 -4.21 -5.00 7.22
C ARG A 268 -3.89 -3.50 7.20
N PHE A 269 -4.29 -2.80 6.15
CA PHE A 269 -4.26 -1.33 6.11
C PHE A 269 -5.12 -0.74 7.23
N VAL A 270 -6.36 -1.22 7.37
CA VAL A 270 -7.28 -0.79 8.44
C VAL A 270 -6.73 -1.12 9.82
N GLN A 271 -6.22 -2.34 10.00
CA GLN A 271 -5.63 -2.79 11.26
C GLN A 271 -4.45 -1.90 11.67
N ALA A 272 -3.53 -1.62 10.76
CA ALA A 272 -2.39 -0.73 11.02
C ALA A 272 -2.86 0.69 11.39
N GLY A 273 -3.89 1.20 10.72
CA GLY A 273 -4.52 2.47 11.06
C GLY A 273 -5.10 2.49 12.47
N SER A 274 -5.72 1.40 12.94
CA SER A 274 -6.23 1.31 14.31
C SER A 274 -5.11 1.27 15.36
N GLU A 275 -4.03 0.53 15.09
CA GLU A 275 -2.84 0.49 15.93
C GLU A 275 -2.20 1.88 16.07
N VAL A 276 -2.03 2.61 14.98
CA VAL A 276 -1.50 3.98 14.98
C VAL A 276 -2.44 4.92 15.72
N SER A 277 -3.76 4.85 15.47
CA SER A 277 -4.76 5.69 16.12
C SER A 277 -4.75 5.53 17.65
N ALA A 278 -4.62 4.31 18.14
CA ALA A 278 -4.51 4.03 19.58
C ALA A 278 -3.25 4.68 20.18
N LEU A 279 -2.11 4.59 19.50
CA LEU A 279 -0.85 5.20 19.92
C LEU A 279 -0.87 6.74 19.86
N LEU A 280 -1.64 7.29 18.93
CA LEU A 280 -1.88 8.74 18.85
C LEU A 280 -2.84 9.26 19.96
N GLY A 281 -3.42 8.36 20.77
CA GLY A 281 -4.34 8.71 21.85
C GLY A 281 -5.71 9.15 21.35
N ARG A 282 -6.13 8.75 20.15
CA ARG A 282 -7.48 9.02 19.64
C ARG A 282 -8.49 8.09 20.31
N MET A 283 -9.66 8.64 20.65
CA MET A 283 -10.75 7.83 21.22
C MET A 283 -11.21 6.78 20.18
N PRO A 284 -11.21 5.49 20.52
CA PRO A 284 -11.63 4.45 19.58
C PRO A 284 -13.14 4.54 19.27
N SER A 285 -13.51 4.16 18.07
CA SER A 285 -14.89 3.98 17.65
C SER A 285 -15.38 2.55 17.93
N ALA A 286 -16.46 2.11 17.31
CA ALA A 286 -17.01 0.78 17.46
C ALA A 286 -15.94 -0.32 17.22
N VAL A 287 -15.96 -1.36 18.04
CA VAL A 287 -15.05 -2.53 17.98
C VAL A 287 -13.55 -2.16 18.12
N GLY A 288 -13.23 -0.94 18.56
CA GLY A 288 -11.85 -0.51 18.77
C GLY A 288 -11.17 0.09 17.54
N TYR A 289 -11.89 0.29 16.43
CA TYR A 289 -11.33 0.91 15.22
C TYR A 289 -11.14 2.43 15.38
N GLN A 290 -10.30 3.00 14.52
CA GLN A 290 -10.08 4.46 14.47
C GLN A 290 -11.35 5.23 14.07
N PRO A 291 -11.59 6.40 14.64
CA PRO A 291 -12.74 7.25 14.27
C PRO A 291 -12.63 7.78 12.82
N THR A 292 -11.44 7.78 12.25
CA THR A 292 -11.12 8.24 10.89
C THR A 292 -11.16 7.13 9.84
N LEU A 293 -11.66 5.92 10.18
CA LEU A 293 -11.66 4.75 9.31
C LEU A 293 -12.22 5.03 7.91
N SER A 294 -13.42 5.59 7.84
CA SER A 294 -14.07 5.88 6.55
C SER A 294 -13.32 6.92 5.74
N THR A 295 -12.76 7.93 6.38
CA THR A 295 -11.99 8.99 5.70
C THR A 295 -10.67 8.46 5.16
N GLU A 296 -9.96 7.65 5.93
CA GLU A 296 -8.69 7.03 5.52
C GLU A 296 -8.90 6.03 4.37
N MET A 297 -9.93 5.19 4.48
CA MET A 297 -10.30 4.26 3.41
C MET A 297 -10.75 5.01 2.16
N GLY A 298 -11.59 6.03 2.30
CA GLY A 298 -12.04 6.89 1.19
C GLY A 298 -10.85 7.58 0.52
N GLY A 299 -9.90 8.11 1.28
CA GLY A 299 -8.70 8.74 0.74
C GLY A 299 -7.84 7.81 -0.14
N LEU A 300 -7.80 6.51 0.16
CA LEU A 300 -7.17 5.51 -0.68
C LEU A 300 -8.04 5.15 -1.88
N GLN A 301 -9.30 4.80 -1.64
CA GLN A 301 -10.21 4.22 -2.62
C GLN A 301 -10.62 5.20 -3.74
N GLU A 302 -10.80 6.49 -3.43
CA GLU A 302 -11.20 7.50 -4.41
C GLU A 302 -10.10 7.87 -5.42
N ARG A 303 -8.86 7.54 -5.14
CA ARG A 303 -7.74 7.67 -6.08
C ARG A 303 -7.74 6.55 -7.13
N ILE A 304 -8.35 5.42 -6.81
CA ILE A 304 -8.48 4.25 -7.69
C ILE A 304 -9.69 4.48 -8.59
N THR A 305 -9.45 4.95 -9.79
CA THR A 305 -10.52 5.31 -10.72
C THR A 305 -10.03 5.38 -12.16
N SER A 306 -10.98 5.41 -13.10
CA SER A 306 -10.74 5.69 -14.51
C SER A 306 -10.67 7.19 -14.76
N THR A 307 -9.69 7.59 -15.52
CA THR A 307 -9.53 8.95 -16.01
C THR A 307 -9.49 8.95 -17.53
N LYS A 308 -9.61 10.13 -18.15
CA LYS A 308 -9.51 10.28 -19.61
C LYS A 308 -8.16 9.85 -20.18
N THR A 309 -7.12 9.76 -19.35
CA THR A 309 -5.76 9.36 -19.75
C THR A 309 -5.52 7.86 -19.64
N GLY A 310 -6.18 7.18 -18.70
CA GLY A 310 -6.00 5.75 -18.46
C GLY A 310 -6.83 5.28 -17.28
N THR A 311 -6.78 3.99 -16.99
CA THR A 311 -7.59 3.38 -15.94
C THR A 311 -6.74 2.66 -14.91
N ILE A 312 -7.18 2.70 -13.63
CA ILE A 312 -6.67 1.82 -12.61
C ILE A 312 -7.82 0.88 -12.21
N THR A 313 -7.70 -0.39 -12.55
CA THR A 313 -8.59 -1.45 -12.05
C THR A 313 -7.93 -2.04 -10.82
N SER A 314 -8.64 -2.11 -9.69
CA SER A 314 -8.08 -2.70 -8.48
C SER A 314 -8.74 -4.02 -8.12
N ILE A 315 -7.90 -4.95 -7.68
CA ILE A 315 -8.31 -6.22 -7.11
C ILE A 315 -7.76 -6.29 -5.69
N GLN A 316 -8.65 -6.30 -4.73
CA GLN A 316 -8.32 -6.16 -3.33
C GLN A 316 -8.71 -7.44 -2.58
N ALA A 317 -7.75 -8.12 -1.99
CA ALA A 317 -8.04 -9.19 -1.06
C ALA A 317 -8.59 -8.61 0.24
N VAL A 318 -9.74 -9.08 0.65
CA VAL A 318 -10.40 -8.64 1.90
C VAL A 318 -10.43 -9.81 2.88
N TYR A 319 -9.77 -9.64 4.00
CA TYR A 319 -9.93 -10.55 5.13
C TYR A 319 -11.15 -10.11 5.96
N VAL A 320 -12.01 -11.06 6.27
CA VAL A 320 -13.22 -10.83 7.08
C VAL A 320 -12.98 -11.48 8.46
N PRO A 321 -12.80 -10.68 9.52
CA PRO A 321 -12.59 -11.21 10.86
C PRO A 321 -13.77 -12.09 11.32
N ALA A 322 -13.50 -13.30 11.78
CA ALA A 322 -14.50 -14.25 12.26
C ALA A 322 -15.67 -14.51 11.28
N ASP A 323 -15.45 -14.30 9.98
CA ASP A 323 -16.47 -14.38 8.93
C ASP A 323 -17.67 -13.42 9.15
N ASP A 324 -17.49 -12.37 9.97
CA ASP A 324 -18.50 -11.36 10.27
C ASP A 324 -18.42 -10.19 9.28
N LEU A 325 -19.32 -10.18 8.31
CA LEU A 325 -19.45 -9.11 7.31
C LEU A 325 -19.96 -7.78 7.91
N THR A 326 -20.46 -7.80 9.14
CA THR A 326 -20.95 -6.60 9.83
C THR A 326 -19.85 -5.85 10.59
N ASP A 327 -18.65 -6.44 10.70
CA ASP A 327 -17.49 -5.75 11.27
C ASP A 327 -17.22 -4.45 10.53
N PRO A 328 -16.91 -3.33 11.22
CA PRO A 328 -16.71 -2.02 10.59
C PRO A 328 -15.65 -1.99 9.48
N ALA A 329 -14.60 -2.80 9.56
CA ALA A 329 -13.54 -2.80 8.56
C ALA A 329 -13.99 -3.37 7.21
N PRO A 330 -14.51 -4.62 7.11
CA PRO A 330 -15.06 -5.12 5.86
C PRO A 330 -16.27 -4.31 5.40
N ALA A 331 -17.18 -3.91 6.29
CA ALA A 331 -18.35 -3.12 5.93
C ALA A 331 -17.98 -1.79 5.25
N THR A 332 -17.00 -1.05 5.80
CA THR A 332 -16.51 0.19 5.18
C THR A 332 -15.79 -0.10 3.86
N THR A 333 -15.00 -1.18 3.79
CA THR A 333 -14.31 -1.55 2.55
C THR A 333 -15.31 -1.88 1.45
N PHE A 334 -16.30 -2.72 1.72
CA PHE A 334 -17.31 -3.12 0.75
C PHE A 334 -18.15 -1.94 0.23
N ALA A 335 -18.37 -0.92 1.04
CA ALA A 335 -19.07 0.29 0.61
C ALA A 335 -18.37 1.05 -0.53
N HIS A 336 -17.05 0.88 -0.67
CA HIS A 336 -16.26 1.51 -1.74
C HIS A 336 -16.05 0.61 -2.96
N LEU A 337 -16.40 -0.68 -2.89
CA LEU A 337 -16.16 -1.63 -3.97
C LEU A 337 -17.31 -1.64 -4.98
N ASP A 338 -16.96 -1.72 -6.27
CA ASP A 338 -17.93 -1.85 -7.36
C ASP A 338 -18.42 -3.29 -7.52
N ALA A 339 -17.60 -4.26 -7.19
CA ALA A 339 -17.95 -5.68 -7.24
C ALA A 339 -17.26 -6.46 -6.11
N THR A 340 -17.92 -7.49 -5.63
CA THR A 340 -17.37 -8.41 -4.63
C THR A 340 -17.49 -9.85 -5.11
N THR A 341 -16.42 -10.61 -5.03
CA THR A 341 -16.36 -12.01 -5.40
C THR A 341 -15.99 -12.86 -4.19
N CYS A 342 -16.93 -13.72 -3.76
CA CYS A 342 -16.67 -14.68 -2.70
C CYS A 342 -16.13 -15.97 -3.30
N LEU A 343 -14.85 -16.24 -3.11
CA LEU A 343 -14.19 -17.41 -3.70
C LEU A 343 -14.74 -18.75 -3.14
N LEU A 344 -15.28 -18.72 -1.94
CA LEU A 344 -15.90 -19.90 -1.33
C LEU A 344 -17.11 -20.41 -2.14
N TYR A 345 -17.86 -19.50 -2.78
CA TYR A 345 -19.08 -19.83 -3.51
C TYR A 345 -18.93 -19.79 -5.04
N THR A 346 -17.91 -19.07 -5.54
CA THR A 346 -17.74 -18.84 -6.98
C THR A 346 -16.63 -19.68 -7.61
N SER A 347 -15.72 -20.23 -6.80
CA SER A 347 -14.63 -21.11 -7.25
C SER A 347 -14.78 -22.50 -6.62
N PRO A 348 -15.59 -23.39 -7.19
CA PRO A 348 -15.75 -24.72 -6.65
C PRO A 348 -14.41 -25.47 -6.69
N SER A 349 -13.85 -25.75 -5.54
CA SER A 349 -12.70 -26.62 -5.40
C SER A 349 -13.10 -27.92 -4.67
N PRO A 350 -12.35 -28.99 -4.83
CA PRO A 350 -12.57 -30.22 -4.05
C PRO A 350 -12.45 -29.99 -2.53
N ARG A 351 -11.84 -28.87 -2.11
CA ARG A 351 -11.77 -28.41 -0.70
C ARG A 351 -12.96 -27.53 -0.30
N ASP A 352 -13.72 -27.01 -1.28
CA ASP A 352 -14.93 -26.25 -0.97
C ASP A 352 -16.03 -27.19 -0.55
N GLY A 353 -15.74 -27.88 0.50
CA GLY A 353 -16.65 -28.51 1.38
C GLY A 353 -17.99 -29.03 0.87
N LEU A 354 -18.12 -29.34 -0.41
CA LEU A 354 -19.14 -30.31 -0.78
C LEU A 354 -18.98 -31.58 0.03
N LEU A 355 -17.71 -31.99 0.26
CA LEU A 355 -17.39 -33.10 1.17
C LEU A 355 -17.56 -32.74 2.66
N SER A 356 -17.34 -31.50 3.07
CA SER A 356 -17.55 -31.06 4.45
C SER A 356 -19.04 -30.76 4.76
N ARG A 357 -19.86 -30.63 3.72
CA ARG A 357 -21.32 -30.45 3.84
C ARG A 357 -22.11 -31.73 3.61
N MET A 358 -21.45 -32.82 3.26
CA MET A 358 -22.12 -34.13 3.31
C MET A 358 -22.40 -34.46 4.77
N PRO A 359 -23.66 -34.74 5.13
CA PRO A 359 -23.96 -35.22 6.47
C PRO A 359 -23.12 -36.47 6.73
N SER A 360 -22.55 -36.57 7.93
CA SER A 360 -21.80 -37.73 8.39
C SER A 360 -22.60 -39.05 8.41
N SER A 361 -23.81 -39.01 7.93
CA SER A 361 -24.78 -40.11 7.85
C SER A 361 -25.07 -40.57 6.41
N ALA A 362 -24.24 -40.20 5.46
CA ALA A 362 -24.36 -40.80 4.10
C ALA A 362 -23.34 -41.88 3.87
#